data_7945733c0d70eadac6821efcdeeb22a4
#
_entry.id   7945733c0d70eadac6821efcdeeb22a4
#
_cell.length_a   1.000
_cell.length_b   1.000
_cell.length_c   1.000
_cell.angle_alpha   90.00
_cell.angle_beta   90.00
_cell.angle_gamma   90.00
#
_symmetry.space_group_name_H-M   'P 1'
#
loop_
_entity.id
_entity.type
_entity.pdbx_description
1 polymer ?
#
loop_
_entity_poly.entity_id
_entity_poly.type
_entity_poly.pdbx_seq_one_letter_code
_entity_poly.pdbx_strand_id
1 'polypeptide(L)'
;MPALTALSFASSHSIMPATASSKSYRVGRSKTGLGLFATMPIKKGTRIIRYFGPILDSRIPAHDEIENKYLFELNGRWTIDGSVRKNLARYINHSCRPNAESDVRPRERKVFIRAIKNIEPGDEINYDYGTDYFKAYLKPIGCKCESCEKKRKKLRAEARAERTKVKARTEGKAKKAGAKSASKAAKKKLNGHAVGRKNGARA
;
A
#
# COMPACT_ATOMS: atom_id res chain seq x y z
N MET A 1 6.01 -75.76 4.95
CA MET A 1 5.34 -74.53 5.08
C MET A 1 6.33 -73.42 4.75
N PRO A 2 6.34 -72.82 3.52
CA PRO A 2 7.24 -71.72 3.21
C PRO A 2 6.57 -70.34 3.56
N ALA A 3 7.36 -69.46 4.16
CA ALA A 3 6.99 -68.11 4.56
C ALA A 3 6.83 -67.15 3.33
N LEU A 4 5.73 -66.47 3.30
CA LEU A 4 5.43 -65.39 2.32
C LEU A 4 6.19 -64.14 2.69
N THR A 5 7.16 -63.75 1.87
CA THR A 5 7.87 -62.48 1.96
C THR A 5 7.04 -61.41 1.24
N ALA A 6 6.56 -60.41 1.98
CA ALA A 6 5.86 -59.27 1.44
C ALA A 6 6.86 -58.30 0.79
N LEU A 7 6.78 -58.09 -0.51
CA LEU A 7 7.51 -57.07 -1.28
C LEU A 7 6.83 -55.72 -1.09
N SER A 8 7.50 -54.85 -0.36
CA SER A 8 7.13 -53.42 -0.22
C SER A 8 7.48 -52.70 -1.53
N PHE A 9 6.44 -52.24 -2.25
CA PHE A 9 6.58 -51.35 -3.41
C PHE A 9 6.81 -49.94 -2.92
N ALA A 10 8.05 -49.46 -2.91
CA ALA A 10 8.39 -48.07 -2.69
C ALA A 10 8.04 -47.30 -3.97
N SER A 11 6.97 -46.47 -3.88
CA SER A 11 6.56 -45.53 -4.93
C SER A 11 7.56 -44.37 -4.97
N SER A 12 8.53 -44.43 -5.86
CA SER A 12 9.44 -43.33 -6.14
C SER A 12 8.69 -42.24 -6.91
N HIS A 13 8.22 -41.24 -6.19
CA HIS A 13 7.76 -39.98 -6.80
C HIS A 13 8.96 -39.28 -7.40
N SER A 14 9.11 -39.40 -8.71
CA SER A 14 10.07 -38.63 -9.50
C SER A 14 9.65 -37.15 -9.46
N ILE A 15 10.27 -36.38 -8.58
CA ILE A 15 10.15 -34.91 -8.58
C ILE A 15 10.91 -34.43 -9.82
N MET A 16 10.17 -34.12 -10.88
CA MET A 16 10.71 -33.40 -12.03
C MET A 16 11.34 -32.12 -11.54
N PRO A 17 12.62 -31.84 -11.82
CA PRO A 17 13.18 -30.53 -11.51
C PRO A 17 12.47 -29.51 -12.38
N ALA A 18 11.69 -28.63 -11.73
CA ALA A 18 11.21 -27.43 -12.39
C ALA A 18 12.45 -26.72 -12.97
N THR A 19 12.45 -26.46 -14.27
CA THR A 19 13.48 -25.66 -14.94
C THR A 19 13.51 -24.30 -14.27
N ALA A 20 14.33 -24.17 -13.24
CA ALA A 20 14.47 -22.97 -12.44
C ALA A 20 14.98 -21.87 -13.37
N SER A 21 14.19 -20.84 -13.60
CA SER A 21 14.65 -19.59 -14.17
C SER A 21 15.91 -19.20 -13.41
N SER A 22 17.05 -19.08 -14.11
CA SER A 22 18.35 -18.73 -13.50
C SER A 22 18.35 -17.33 -12.86
N LYS A 23 17.26 -16.59 -12.98
CA LYS A 23 17.08 -15.24 -12.44
C LYS A 23 16.31 -15.29 -11.14
N SER A 24 16.84 -14.60 -10.12
CA SER A 24 16.22 -14.47 -8.80
C SER A 24 14.92 -13.63 -8.77
N TYR A 25 14.42 -13.23 -9.93
CA TYR A 25 13.23 -12.41 -10.07
C TYR A 25 12.44 -12.69 -11.36
N ARG A 26 11.17 -12.35 -11.35
CA ARG A 26 10.27 -12.38 -12.51
C ARG A 26 9.38 -11.14 -12.55
N VAL A 27 8.93 -10.77 -13.74
CA VAL A 27 7.87 -9.75 -13.92
C VAL A 27 6.51 -10.41 -13.68
N GLY A 28 5.62 -9.71 -12.99
CA GLY A 28 4.28 -10.20 -12.68
C GLY A 28 3.28 -9.06 -12.49
N ARG A 29 2.01 -9.38 -12.25
CA ARG A 29 0.97 -8.38 -11.93
C ARG A 29 1.15 -7.85 -10.51
N SER A 30 1.11 -6.53 -10.38
CA SER A 30 1.09 -5.80 -9.12
C SER A 30 -0.17 -4.92 -9.03
N LYS A 31 -0.39 -4.28 -7.89
CA LYS A 31 -1.51 -3.32 -7.68
C LYS A 31 -1.44 -2.10 -8.58
N THR A 32 -0.26 -1.76 -9.08
CA THR A 32 -0.01 -0.57 -9.91
C THR A 32 0.27 -0.91 -11.36
N GLY A 33 0.00 -2.15 -11.78
CA GLY A 33 0.24 -2.66 -13.12
C GLY A 33 1.21 -3.84 -13.12
N LEU A 34 2.40 -3.70 -13.72
CA LEU A 34 3.46 -4.70 -13.62
C LEU A 34 4.36 -4.41 -12.44
N GLY A 35 4.92 -5.45 -11.85
CA GLY A 35 5.89 -5.41 -10.76
C GLY A 35 7.00 -6.44 -10.97
N LEU A 36 8.08 -6.32 -10.21
CA LEU A 36 9.17 -7.30 -10.16
C LEU A 36 9.04 -8.10 -8.85
N PHE A 37 9.04 -9.43 -8.95
CA PHE A 37 8.82 -10.33 -7.82
C PHE A 37 10.00 -11.29 -7.67
N ALA A 38 10.42 -11.55 -6.43
CA ALA A 38 11.43 -12.54 -6.13
C ALA A 38 10.94 -13.96 -6.50
N THR A 39 11.81 -14.78 -7.08
CA THR A 39 11.57 -16.20 -7.40
C THR A 39 12.28 -17.14 -6.43
N MET A 40 13.28 -16.64 -5.71
CA MET A 40 14.05 -17.32 -4.67
C MET A 40 14.38 -16.34 -3.56
N PRO A 41 14.82 -16.81 -2.37
CA PRO A 41 15.23 -15.92 -1.29
C PRO A 41 16.38 -15.00 -1.70
N ILE A 42 16.25 -13.70 -1.44
CA ILE A 42 17.27 -12.70 -1.71
C ILE A 42 17.74 -12.13 -0.38
N LYS A 43 19.02 -12.33 -0.04
CA LYS A 43 19.59 -11.82 1.20
C LYS A 43 19.79 -10.29 1.16
N LYS A 44 19.64 -9.64 2.31
CA LYS A 44 20.02 -8.23 2.48
C LYS A 44 21.44 -7.99 1.95
N GLY A 45 21.65 -6.87 1.26
CA GLY A 45 22.93 -6.48 0.64
C GLY A 45 23.15 -7.01 -0.78
N THR A 46 22.32 -7.97 -1.25
CA THR A 46 22.44 -8.54 -2.60
C THR A 46 22.07 -7.51 -3.65
N ARG A 47 22.92 -7.34 -4.68
CA ARG A 47 22.55 -6.63 -5.91
C ARG A 47 21.64 -7.50 -6.74
N ILE A 48 20.40 -7.07 -6.91
CA ILE A 48 19.33 -7.85 -7.55
C ILE A 48 19.40 -7.71 -9.07
N ILE A 49 19.41 -6.46 -9.54
CA ILE A 49 19.33 -6.13 -10.96
C ILE A 49 19.98 -4.77 -11.23
N ARG A 50 20.51 -4.58 -12.44
CA ARG A 50 20.98 -3.27 -12.91
C ARG A 50 19.82 -2.53 -13.58
N TYR A 51 19.66 -1.24 -13.27
CA TYR A 51 18.84 -0.31 -14.03
C TYR A 51 19.67 0.24 -15.17
N PHE A 52 19.21 0.13 -16.41
CA PHE A 52 20.01 0.52 -17.57
C PHE A 52 19.16 1.03 -18.74
N GLY A 53 19.82 1.76 -19.61
CA GLY A 53 19.27 2.34 -20.84
C GLY A 53 20.25 3.31 -21.45
N PRO A 54 19.87 4.08 -22.47
CA PRO A 54 20.65 5.19 -22.99
C PRO A 54 21.04 6.17 -21.88
N ILE A 55 22.25 6.70 -21.97
CA ILE A 55 22.74 7.74 -21.04
C ILE A 55 22.52 9.09 -21.72
N LEU A 56 21.73 9.93 -21.06
CA LEU A 56 21.42 11.29 -21.49
C LEU A 56 22.37 12.28 -20.79
N ASP A 57 22.86 13.24 -21.56
CA ASP A 57 23.67 14.37 -21.07
C ASP A 57 22.81 15.64 -21.11
N SER A 58 22.52 16.27 -19.98
CA SER A 58 21.72 17.50 -19.88
C SER A 58 22.30 18.70 -20.63
N ARG A 59 23.56 18.61 -21.06
CA ARG A 59 24.18 19.64 -21.91
C ARG A 59 23.76 19.57 -23.37
N ILE A 60 23.10 18.48 -23.78
CA ILE A 60 22.62 18.27 -25.11
C ILE A 60 21.11 18.61 -25.13
N PRO A 61 20.65 19.70 -25.76
CA PRO A 61 19.25 20.11 -25.70
C PRO A 61 18.27 19.00 -26.07
N ALA A 62 18.56 18.21 -27.09
CA ALA A 62 17.71 17.09 -27.51
C ALA A 62 17.59 15.98 -26.43
N HIS A 63 18.54 15.86 -25.51
CA HIS A 63 18.46 14.93 -24.40
C HIS A 63 17.66 15.50 -23.23
N ASP A 64 17.70 16.81 -23.03
CA ASP A 64 17.00 17.51 -21.96
C ASP A 64 15.48 17.58 -22.23
N GLU A 65 15.09 17.56 -23.50
CA GLU A 65 13.69 17.52 -23.95
C GLU A 65 13.02 16.15 -23.76
N ILE A 66 13.80 15.09 -23.44
CA ILE A 66 13.26 13.74 -23.28
C ILE A 66 12.53 13.65 -21.92
N GLU A 67 11.22 13.53 -21.97
CA GLU A 67 10.38 13.33 -20.79
C GLU A 67 9.72 11.95 -20.81
N ASN A 68 9.98 11.14 -19.79
CA ASN A 68 9.24 9.91 -19.54
C ASN A 68 9.38 9.47 -18.06
N LYS A 69 8.47 8.61 -17.61
CA LYS A 69 8.44 8.12 -16.22
C LYS A 69 9.55 7.13 -15.83
N TYR A 70 10.46 6.82 -16.73
CA TYR A 70 11.55 5.87 -16.55
C TYR A 70 12.91 6.55 -16.53
N LEU A 71 12.95 7.87 -16.47
CA LEU A 71 14.18 8.61 -16.31
C LEU A 71 14.73 8.41 -14.90
N PHE A 72 16.00 8.09 -14.82
CA PHE A 72 16.72 7.93 -13.55
C PHE A 72 17.93 8.87 -13.54
N GLU A 73 17.82 9.93 -12.77
CA GLU A 73 18.91 10.89 -12.61
C GLU A 73 20.06 10.26 -11.81
N LEU A 74 21.27 10.35 -12.33
CA LEU A 74 22.51 9.94 -11.67
C LEU A 74 23.16 11.09 -10.93
N ASN A 75 23.11 12.27 -11.51
CA ASN A 75 23.54 13.56 -10.97
C ASN A 75 23.00 14.65 -11.91
N GLY A 76 23.25 15.93 -11.57
CA GLY A 76 22.74 17.07 -12.38
C GLY A 76 23.19 17.12 -13.84
N ARG A 77 24.00 16.18 -14.34
CA ARG A 77 24.43 16.07 -15.72
C ARG A 77 23.90 14.81 -16.43
N TRP A 78 23.92 13.69 -15.75
CA TRP A 78 23.69 12.38 -16.36
C TRP A 78 22.41 11.76 -15.89
N THR A 79 21.58 11.31 -16.83
CA THR A 79 20.33 10.60 -16.61
C THR A 79 20.32 9.30 -17.41
N ILE A 80 19.79 8.21 -16.85
CA ILE A 80 19.53 6.97 -17.59
C ILE A 80 18.09 6.99 -18.06
N ASP A 81 17.87 6.82 -19.36
CA ASP A 81 16.54 6.53 -19.90
C ASP A 81 16.25 5.02 -19.81
N GLY A 82 15.56 4.63 -18.75
CA GLY A 82 15.19 3.24 -18.50
C GLY A 82 13.98 2.75 -19.31
N SER A 83 13.49 3.48 -20.30
CA SER A 83 12.30 3.15 -21.08
C SER A 83 12.45 1.90 -21.96
N VAL A 84 13.67 1.42 -22.19
CA VAL A 84 13.94 0.22 -22.99
C VAL A 84 13.33 -1.05 -22.36
N ARG A 85 12.58 -1.84 -23.16
CA ARG A 85 11.86 -3.03 -22.65
C ARG A 85 12.76 -4.09 -22.04
N LYS A 86 14.02 -4.21 -22.48
CA LYS A 86 15.02 -5.13 -21.90
C LYS A 86 15.42 -4.78 -20.47
N ASN A 87 15.20 -3.54 -20.04
CA ASN A 87 15.44 -3.09 -18.67
C ASN A 87 14.29 -3.55 -17.75
N LEU A 88 14.36 -4.77 -17.23
CA LEU A 88 13.31 -5.29 -16.35
C LEU A 88 13.23 -4.54 -15.01
N ALA A 89 14.28 -3.83 -14.60
CA ALA A 89 14.27 -3.00 -13.40
C ALA A 89 13.25 -1.85 -13.47
N ARG A 90 12.83 -1.44 -14.68
CA ARG A 90 11.76 -0.44 -14.89
C ARG A 90 10.40 -0.84 -14.31
N TYR A 91 10.19 -2.12 -14.04
CA TYR A 91 8.96 -2.65 -13.46
C TYR A 91 8.98 -2.69 -11.93
N ILE A 92 10.08 -2.32 -11.29
CA ILE A 92 10.14 -2.24 -9.83
C ILE A 92 9.33 -1.03 -9.39
N ASN A 93 8.29 -1.25 -8.57
CA ASN A 93 7.39 -0.22 -8.09
C ASN A 93 7.94 0.55 -6.89
N HIS A 94 7.39 1.74 -6.66
CA HIS A 94 7.70 2.55 -5.47
C HIS A 94 7.08 1.97 -4.20
N SER A 95 7.82 2.07 -3.11
CA SER A 95 7.28 1.89 -1.76
C SER A 95 7.84 2.93 -0.79
N CYS A 96 6.97 3.48 0.08
CA CYS A 96 7.39 4.32 1.21
C CYS A 96 7.99 3.50 2.38
N ARG A 97 7.97 2.16 2.29
CA ARG A 97 8.66 1.21 3.19
C ARG A 97 9.31 0.11 2.36
N PRO A 98 10.34 0.45 1.60
CA PRO A 98 10.91 -0.43 0.61
C PRO A 98 11.65 -1.63 1.23
N ASN A 99 11.88 -2.67 0.39
CA ASN A 99 12.75 -3.79 0.68
C ASN A 99 14.06 -3.76 -0.13
N ALA A 100 14.16 -2.81 -1.07
CA ALA A 100 15.37 -2.55 -1.84
C ALA A 100 15.64 -1.04 -1.92
N GLU A 101 16.82 -0.70 -2.40
CA GLU A 101 17.24 0.69 -2.65
C GLU A 101 18.01 0.78 -3.98
N SER A 102 18.16 1.99 -4.49
CA SER A 102 19.03 2.28 -5.64
C SER A 102 20.45 2.56 -5.18
N ASP A 103 21.41 1.69 -5.56
CA ASP A 103 22.85 1.87 -5.41
C ASP A 103 23.37 2.63 -6.64
N VAL A 104 23.42 3.96 -6.53
CA VAL A 104 23.80 4.87 -7.63
C VAL A 104 25.32 5.05 -7.65
N ARG A 105 25.93 4.85 -8.84
CA ARG A 105 27.36 5.03 -9.08
C ARG A 105 27.58 6.06 -10.19
N PRO A 106 27.56 7.35 -9.87
CA PRO A 106 27.59 8.41 -10.88
C PRO A 106 28.85 8.38 -11.76
N ARG A 107 30.01 8.08 -11.18
CA ARG A 107 31.28 7.99 -11.92
C ARG A 107 31.29 6.86 -12.95
N GLU A 108 30.64 5.73 -12.64
CA GLU A 108 30.50 4.58 -13.54
C GLU A 108 29.27 4.72 -14.47
N ARG A 109 28.40 5.69 -14.25
CA ARG A 109 27.10 5.85 -14.89
C ARG A 109 26.25 4.58 -14.79
N LYS A 110 26.22 3.99 -13.60
CA LYS A 110 25.50 2.75 -13.31
C LYS A 110 24.57 2.90 -12.10
N VAL A 111 23.46 2.20 -12.16
CA VAL A 111 22.55 2.04 -11.02
C VAL A 111 22.26 0.55 -10.86
N PHE A 112 22.33 0.10 -9.63
CA PHE A 112 21.92 -1.24 -9.24
C PHE A 112 20.80 -1.14 -8.22
N ILE A 113 19.83 -2.03 -8.30
CA ILE A 113 18.86 -2.21 -7.24
C ILE A 113 19.40 -3.25 -6.28
N ARG A 114 19.53 -2.89 -5.00
CA ARG A 114 20.12 -3.68 -3.92
C ARG A 114 19.09 -3.95 -2.83
N ALA A 115 19.02 -5.16 -2.32
CA ALA A 115 18.16 -5.51 -1.20
C ALA A 115 18.65 -4.85 0.10
N ILE A 116 17.76 -4.17 0.83
CA ILE A 116 18.01 -3.62 2.17
C ILE A 116 17.39 -4.47 3.27
N LYS A 117 16.61 -5.47 2.91
CA LYS A 117 16.01 -6.50 3.77
C LYS A 117 16.18 -7.85 3.09
N ASN A 118 15.96 -8.93 3.84
CA ASN A 118 15.71 -10.23 3.21
C ASN A 118 14.38 -10.17 2.49
N ILE A 119 14.33 -10.73 1.29
CA ILE A 119 13.15 -10.76 0.41
C ILE A 119 12.85 -12.21 0.14
N GLU A 120 11.62 -12.64 0.46
CA GLU A 120 11.19 -14.02 0.30
C GLU A 120 10.64 -14.28 -1.12
N PRO A 121 10.62 -15.53 -1.59
CA PRO A 121 10.00 -15.89 -2.87
C PRO A 121 8.53 -15.45 -2.89
N GLY A 122 8.13 -14.77 -3.97
CA GLY A 122 6.79 -14.21 -4.10
C GLY A 122 6.64 -12.77 -3.65
N ASP A 123 7.58 -12.23 -2.86
CA ASP A 123 7.56 -10.83 -2.47
C ASP A 123 7.81 -9.91 -3.66
N GLU A 124 7.09 -8.79 -3.71
CA GLU A 124 7.33 -7.73 -4.68
C GLU A 124 8.57 -6.93 -4.25
N ILE A 125 9.54 -6.82 -5.16
CA ILE A 125 10.73 -5.98 -4.99
C ILE A 125 10.31 -4.54 -5.23
N ASN A 126 10.62 -3.64 -4.29
CA ASN A 126 10.27 -2.23 -4.40
C ASN A 126 11.33 -1.34 -3.76
N TYR A 127 11.46 -0.10 -4.26
CA TYR A 127 12.36 0.89 -3.71
C TYR A 127 11.71 2.27 -3.63
N ASP A 128 12.34 3.20 -2.91
CA ASP A 128 11.89 4.59 -2.86
C ASP A 128 12.40 5.35 -4.09
N TYR A 129 11.49 5.92 -4.87
CA TYR A 129 11.82 6.68 -6.09
C TYR A 129 12.45 8.04 -5.80
N GLY A 130 12.53 8.44 -4.52
CA GLY A 130 13.01 9.73 -4.08
C GLY A 130 11.92 10.79 -3.97
N THR A 131 12.30 11.88 -3.30
CA THR A 131 11.35 12.94 -2.90
C THR A 131 10.76 13.69 -4.10
N ASP A 132 11.58 13.96 -5.10
CA ASP A 132 11.16 14.78 -6.24
C ASP A 132 10.21 14.02 -7.16
N TYR A 133 10.52 12.77 -7.48
CA TYR A 133 9.59 11.90 -8.19
C TYR A 133 8.29 11.71 -7.42
N PHE A 134 8.40 11.51 -6.09
CA PHE A 134 7.21 11.37 -5.25
C PHE A 134 6.32 12.61 -5.28
N LYS A 135 6.89 13.81 -5.18
CA LYS A 135 6.14 15.07 -5.23
C LYS A 135 5.49 15.30 -6.59
N ALA A 136 6.25 15.07 -7.66
CA ALA A 136 5.80 15.33 -9.03
C ALA A 136 4.72 14.34 -9.49
N TYR A 137 4.90 13.05 -9.24
CA TYR A 137 4.08 12.00 -9.87
C TYR A 137 3.20 11.21 -8.90
N LEU A 138 3.66 10.92 -7.68
CA LEU A 138 2.93 10.03 -6.78
C LEU A 138 2.01 10.75 -5.80
N LYS A 139 2.42 11.93 -5.31
CA LYS A 139 1.63 12.71 -4.36
C LYS A 139 0.29 13.18 -4.93
N PRO A 140 0.23 13.73 -6.18
CA PRO A 140 -1.02 14.21 -6.78
C PRO A 140 -2.09 13.10 -6.93
N ILE A 141 -1.67 11.88 -7.30
CA ILE A 141 -2.58 10.74 -7.53
C ILE A 141 -2.80 9.88 -6.28
N GLY A 142 -2.07 10.16 -5.20
CA GLY A 142 -2.04 9.36 -3.98
C GLY A 142 -1.21 8.08 -4.13
N CYS A 143 -0.12 7.95 -3.36
CA CYS A 143 0.72 6.76 -3.39
C CYS A 143 -0.08 5.48 -3.08
N LYS A 144 0.04 4.47 -3.96
CA LYS A 144 -0.70 3.19 -3.87
C LYS A 144 0.12 2.07 -3.20
N CYS A 145 1.31 2.37 -2.64
CA CYS A 145 2.09 1.37 -1.94
C CYS A 145 1.34 0.83 -0.70
N GLU A 146 1.66 -0.38 -0.29
CA GLU A 146 0.98 -1.08 0.81
C GLU A 146 0.97 -0.28 2.11
N SER A 147 2.08 0.38 2.45
CA SER A 147 2.20 1.22 3.65
C SER A 147 1.22 2.40 3.64
N CYS A 148 1.13 3.12 2.53
CA CYS A 148 0.20 4.24 2.38
C CYS A 148 -1.26 3.76 2.35
N GLU A 149 -1.53 2.59 1.77
CA GLU A 149 -2.86 2.01 1.76
C GLU A 149 -3.31 1.61 3.18
N LYS A 150 -2.44 0.95 3.95
CA LYS A 150 -2.70 0.63 5.36
C LYS A 150 -2.99 1.89 6.18
N LYS A 151 -2.19 2.94 6.00
CA LYS A 151 -2.41 4.25 6.66
C LYS A 151 -3.76 4.86 6.31
N ARG A 152 -4.14 4.87 5.02
CA ARG A 152 -5.45 5.38 4.59
C ARG A 152 -6.62 4.56 5.15
N LYS A 153 -6.50 3.22 5.16
CA LYS A 153 -7.53 2.34 5.75
C LYS A 153 -7.72 2.63 7.24
N LYS A 154 -6.61 2.79 7.98
CA LYS A 154 -6.65 3.13 9.41
C LYS A 154 -7.36 4.47 9.65
N LEU A 155 -6.95 5.53 8.94
CA LEU A 155 -7.56 6.85 9.06
C LEU A 155 -9.08 6.85 8.73
N ARG A 156 -9.48 6.09 7.69
CA ARG A 156 -10.91 5.95 7.35
C ARG A 156 -11.69 5.21 8.43
N ALA A 157 -11.12 4.18 9.04
CA ALA A 157 -11.74 3.45 10.13
C ALA A 157 -11.90 4.35 11.37
N GLU A 158 -10.88 5.11 11.74
CA GLU A 158 -10.91 6.05 12.85
C GLU A 158 -11.97 7.17 12.63
N ALA A 159 -12.00 7.75 11.44
CA ALA A 159 -13.00 8.77 11.09
C ALA A 159 -14.43 8.20 11.09
N ARG A 160 -14.63 6.94 10.67
CA ARG A 160 -15.94 6.28 10.75
C ARG A 160 -16.37 6.04 12.19
N ALA A 161 -15.46 5.56 13.04
CA ALA A 161 -15.74 5.34 14.45
C ALA A 161 -16.10 6.66 15.17
N GLU A 162 -15.38 7.74 14.89
CA GLU A 162 -15.68 9.06 15.46
C GLU A 162 -17.06 9.59 15.02
N ARG A 163 -17.39 9.48 13.73
CA ARG A 163 -18.72 9.85 13.22
C ARG A 163 -19.83 9.07 13.93
N THR A 164 -19.64 7.77 14.17
CA THR A 164 -20.60 6.93 14.88
C THR A 164 -20.78 7.38 16.34
N LYS A 165 -19.68 7.70 17.03
CA LYS A 165 -19.71 8.24 18.41
C LYS A 165 -20.45 9.58 18.48
N VAL A 166 -20.15 10.49 17.55
CA VAL A 166 -20.82 11.80 17.49
C VAL A 166 -22.33 11.62 17.24
N LYS A 167 -22.72 10.74 16.29
CA LYS A 167 -24.12 10.46 16.00
C LYS A 167 -24.85 9.89 17.22
N ALA A 168 -24.26 8.91 17.90
CA ALA A 168 -24.86 8.33 19.11
C ALA A 168 -25.02 9.39 20.24
N ARG A 169 -24.03 10.29 20.39
CA ARG A 169 -24.10 11.38 21.38
C ARG A 169 -25.18 12.40 21.06
N THR A 170 -25.37 12.76 19.78
CA THR A 170 -26.44 13.69 19.35
C THR A 170 -27.82 13.07 19.52
N GLU A 171 -28.01 11.81 19.13
CA GLU A 171 -29.26 11.07 19.31
C GLU A 171 -29.62 10.90 20.81
N GLY A 172 -28.62 10.60 21.66
CA GLY A 172 -28.81 10.53 23.11
C GLY A 172 -29.22 11.88 23.72
N LYS A 173 -28.66 13.00 23.25
CA LYS A 173 -29.06 14.35 23.69
C LYS A 173 -30.48 14.69 23.24
N ALA A 174 -30.84 14.37 21.99
CA ALA A 174 -32.18 14.61 21.47
C ALA A 174 -33.25 13.82 22.23
N LYS A 175 -33.00 12.52 22.51
CA LYS A 175 -33.90 11.69 23.34
C LYS A 175 -34.07 12.25 24.76
N LYS A 176 -33.01 12.71 25.41
CA LYS A 176 -33.09 13.33 26.75
C LYS A 176 -33.85 14.68 26.72
N ALA A 177 -33.70 15.47 25.68
CA ALA A 177 -34.45 16.74 25.54
C ALA A 177 -35.94 16.48 25.32
N GLY A 178 -36.29 15.50 24.45
CA GLY A 178 -37.67 15.09 24.22
C GLY A 178 -38.33 14.53 25.48
N ALA A 179 -37.64 13.71 26.26
CA ALA A 179 -38.15 13.19 27.53
C ALA A 179 -38.41 14.30 28.57
N LYS A 180 -37.53 15.30 28.66
CA LYS A 180 -37.71 16.46 29.53
C LYS A 180 -38.89 17.35 29.13
N SER A 181 -39.14 17.54 27.83
CA SER A 181 -40.27 18.33 27.34
C SER A 181 -41.59 17.60 27.58
N ALA A 182 -41.63 16.29 27.37
CA ALA A 182 -42.82 15.45 27.66
C ALA A 182 -43.21 15.44 29.15
N SER A 183 -42.21 15.29 30.04
CA SER A 183 -42.44 15.34 31.49
C SER A 183 -42.93 16.69 31.97
N LYS A 184 -42.42 17.80 31.37
CA LYS A 184 -42.89 19.16 31.73
C LYS A 184 -44.28 19.45 31.22
N ALA A 185 -44.67 18.90 30.06
CA ALA A 185 -46.05 18.99 29.52
C ALA A 185 -47.06 18.19 30.38
N ALA A 186 -46.70 16.98 30.81
CA ALA A 186 -47.53 16.15 31.71
C ALA A 186 -47.74 16.85 33.07
N LYS A 187 -46.70 17.45 33.66
CA LYS A 187 -46.80 18.18 34.93
C LYS A 187 -47.71 19.43 34.81
N LYS A 188 -47.72 20.13 33.64
CA LYS A 188 -48.59 21.29 33.39
C LYS A 188 -50.06 20.87 33.26
N LYS A 189 -50.36 19.69 32.67
CA LYS A 189 -51.73 19.16 32.60
C LYS A 189 -52.28 18.78 33.97
N LEU A 190 -51.49 18.18 34.87
CA LEU A 190 -51.94 17.82 36.21
C LEU A 190 -52.26 19.04 37.03
N ASN A 191 -51.48 20.11 37.01
CA ASN A 191 -51.73 21.36 37.79
C ASN A 191 -52.89 22.17 37.24
N GLY A 192 -53.23 22.05 35.94
CA GLY A 192 -54.36 22.72 35.33
C GLY A 192 -55.73 22.14 35.73
N HIS A 193 -55.78 20.88 36.17
CA HIS A 193 -57.05 20.25 36.61
C HIS A 193 -57.39 20.49 38.08
N ALA A 194 -56.41 20.98 38.88
CA ALA A 194 -56.63 21.25 40.32
C ALA A 194 -57.25 22.60 40.63
N VAL A 195 -57.29 23.55 39.69
CA VAL A 195 -57.82 24.91 39.90
C VAL A 195 -59.30 25.07 39.51
N GLY A 196 -59.93 24.06 38.84
CA GLY A 196 -61.32 24.11 38.36
C GLY A 196 -62.41 23.62 39.32
N ARG A 197 -62.07 23.27 40.56
CA ARG A 197 -63.06 22.65 41.51
C ARG A 197 -63.30 23.44 42.84
N LYS A 198 -63.11 24.74 42.79
CA LYS A 198 -63.51 25.56 43.93
C LYS A 198 -64.30 26.80 43.48
N ASN A 199 -65.49 26.62 43.01
CA ASN A 199 -66.55 27.65 43.08
C ASN A 199 -67.87 27.00 42.66
N GLY A 200 -68.68 26.57 43.62
CA GLY A 200 -69.99 26.02 43.37
C GLY A 200 -70.67 25.54 44.64
N ALA A 201 -70.74 26.41 45.68
CA ALA A 201 -71.70 26.23 46.75
C ALA A 201 -71.85 27.56 47.49
N ARG A 202 -72.85 28.35 47.09
CA ARG A 202 -73.63 29.19 48.01
C ARG A 202 -74.89 29.74 47.27
N ALA A 203 -75.96 29.53 47.99
CA ALA A 203 -77.35 30.04 47.94
C ALA A 203 -78.32 29.20 47.15
#